data_ab59170b11496a5e3e2c1f1a1318d17c
#
_entry.id   ab59170b11496a5e3e2c1f1a1318d17c
#
_cell.length_a   1.000
_cell.length_b   1.000
_cell.length_c   1.000
_cell.angle_alpha   90.00
_cell.angle_beta   90.00
_cell.angle_gamma   90.00
#
_symmetry.space_group_name_H-M   'P 1'
#
loop_
_entity.id
_entity.type
_entity.pdbx_description
1 polymer ?
#
loop_
_entity_poly.entity_id
_entity_poly.type
_entity_poly.pdbx_seq_one_letter_code
_entity_poly.pdbx_strand_id
1 'polypeptide(L)'
;MNLQILIGVGVTLLGLVMGSAVSALAWRVPRGESWVRGRSRCTNCQHVLGIPDLFPVLSWLASRGRCRHCGTPVSARYPLTELLCGAWAWLAWAKMGLVPSYPLVAVWGFLLIALLWIDLDFQLLPDVITFPGTLIGIAAALLGPGARHAMFGMLAGAGLLWLVAELYFRIRKIEGLGGGDVKLAAMFGAVLGGPLSLITIFLAAFGGSAWAAVLLSRGKADGKTPLPFGTLLAPAAMVTFLWGDAAYSWYTGLFR
;
A
#
# COMPACT_ATOMS: atom_id res chain seq x y z
N MET A 1 8.59 31.98 -7.98
CA MET A 1 8.41 30.52 -8.00
C MET A 1 6.91 30.25 -7.88
N ASN A 2 6.33 29.41 -8.76
CA ASN A 2 4.88 29.19 -8.77
C ASN A 2 4.46 28.48 -7.47
N LEU A 3 3.40 28.97 -6.78
CA LEU A 3 2.89 28.41 -5.53
C LEU A 3 2.61 26.90 -5.62
N GLN A 4 2.11 26.44 -6.76
CA GLN A 4 1.87 25.01 -6.99
C GLN A 4 3.16 24.19 -6.97
N ILE A 5 4.26 24.71 -7.52
CA ILE A 5 5.57 24.02 -7.46
C ILE A 5 6.03 23.90 -6.00
N LEU A 6 5.90 24.97 -5.22
CA LEU A 6 6.25 24.95 -3.79
C LEU A 6 5.45 23.92 -3.01
N ILE A 7 4.14 23.87 -3.23
CA ILE A 7 3.26 22.89 -2.59
C ILE A 7 3.65 21.48 -3.01
N GLY A 8 3.85 21.24 -4.31
CA GLY A 8 4.24 19.92 -4.83
C GLY A 8 5.56 19.43 -4.23
N VAL A 9 6.57 20.30 -4.14
CA VAL A 9 7.84 20.00 -3.46
C VAL A 9 7.61 19.70 -1.97
N GLY A 10 6.80 20.52 -1.29
CA GLY A 10 6.52 20.34 0.15
C GLY A 10 5.84 19.00 0.45
N VAL A 11 4.80 18.63 -0.29
CA VAL A 11 4.11 17.34 -0.09
C VAL A 11 5.00 16.15 -0.44
N THR A 12 5.86 16.28 -1.44
CA THR A 12 6.84 15.24 -1.80
C THR A 12 7.84 15.03 -0.68
N LEU A 13 8.43 16.10 -0.16
CA LEU A 13 9.39 16.03 0.95
C LEU A 13 8.76 15.43 2.20
N LEU A 14 7.51 15.82 2.53
CA LEU A 14 6.77 15.20 3.62
C LEU A 14 6.54 13.70 3.38
N GLY A 15 6.17 13.32 2.16
CA GLY A 15 6.03 11.92 1.77
C GLY A 15 7.31 11.11 1.93
N LEU A 16 8.46 11.66 1.52
CA LEU A 16 9.78 11.04 1.72
C LEU A 16 10.06 10.79 3.21
N VAL A 17 9.80 11.78 4.07
CA VAL A 17 9.99 11.65 5.53
C VAL A 17 9.05 10.59 6.11
N MET A 18 7.77 10.58 5.69
CA MET A 18 6.80 9.56 6.10
C MET A 18 7.21 8.16 5.66
N GLY A 19 7.91 8.03 4.54
CA GLY A 19 8.45 6.75 4.06
C GLY A 19 9.42 6.08 5.05
N SER A 20 10.20 6.85 5.79
CA SER A 20 11.04 6.32 6.86
C SER A 20 10.19 5.74 8.01
N ALA A 21 9.09 6.42 8.40
CA ALA A 21 8.15 5.90 9.39
C ALA A 21 7.41 4.65 8.88
N VAL A 22 7.02 4.63 7.59
CA VAL A 22 6.41 3.46 6.92
C VAL A 22 7.35 2.25 6.94
N SER A 23 8.64 2.47 6.68
CA SER A 23 9.66 1.41 6.76
C SER A 23 9.76 0.83 8.18
N ALA A 24 9.71 1.69 9.21
CA ALA A 24 9.72 1.26 10.60
C ALA A 24 8.43 0.49 10.97
N LEU A 25 7.27 0.96 10.49
CA LEU A 25 5.98 0.29 10.66
C LEU A 25 6.01 -1.12 10.05
N ALA A 26 6.44 -1.23 8.78
CA ALA A 26 6.51 -2.50 8.06
C ALA A 26 7.47 -3.51 8.70
N TRP A 27 8.54 -3.02 9.31
CA TRP A 27 9.50 -3.89 10.01
C TRP A 27 9.00 -4.34 11.39
N ARG A 28 8.43 -3.42 12.19
CA ARG A 28 8.13 -3.65 13.61
C ARG A 28 6.82 -4.35 13.86
N VAL A 29 5.75 -3.98 13.13
CA VAL A 29 4.41 -4.51 13.38
C VAL A 29 4.34 -6.04 13.28
N PRO A 30 4.90 -6.70 12.24
CA PRO A 30 4.86 -8.15 12.17
C PRO A 30 5.67 -8.87 13.26
N ARG A 31 6.60 -8.14 13.91
CA ARG A 31 7.46 -8.65 14.99
C ARG A 31 6.90 -8.38 16.38
N GLY A 32 5.70 -7.78 16.48
CA GLY A 32 5.11 -7.40 17.75
C GLY A 32 5.81 -6.25 18.47
N GLU A 33 6.68 -5.51 17.75
CA GLU A 33 7.40 -4.37 18.31
C GLU A 33 6.58 -3.09 18.21
N SER A 34 6.76 -2.18 19.19
CA SER A 34 6.14 -0.87 19.14
C SER A 34 6.71 -0.03 17.98
N TRP A 35 5.83 0.39 17.07
CA TRP A 35 6.21 1.28 15.98
C TRP A 35 6.25 2.77 16.37
N VAL A 36 5.60 3.12 17.51
CA VAL A 36 5.57 4.49 18.05
C VAL A 36 6.75 4.76 18.98
N ARG A 37 7.18 3.75 19.74
CA ARG A 37 8.24 3.89 20.74
C ARG A 37 9.54 3.27 20.26
N GLY A 38 10.64 3.97 20.52
CA GLY A 38 11.99 3.50 20.18
C GLY A 38 12.60 4.27 18.99
N ARG A 39 13.94 4.36 19.01
CA ARG A 39 14.72 5.01 17.96
C ARG A 39 15.13 3.99 16.91
N SER A 40 15.34 4.46 15.68
CA SER A 40 15.92 3.64 14.59
C SER A 40 17.35 3.26 14.94
N ARG A 41 17.71 1.99 14.70
CA ARG A 41 19.03 1.42 15.02
C ARG A 41 19.55 0.60 13.86
N CYS A 42 20.86 0.49 13.74
CA CYS A 42 21.45 -0.48 12.85
C CYS A 42 21.11 -1.90 13.31
N THR A 43 20.65 -2.76 12.42
CA THR A 43 20.28 -4.15 12.74
C THR A 43 21.47 -5.02 13.17
N ASN A 44 22.69 -4.64 12.79
CA ASN A 44 23.91 -5.37 13.12
C ASN A 44 24.59 -4.82 14.38
N CYS A 45 25.03 -3.55 14.40
CA CYS A 45 25.79 -2.99 15.52
C CYS A 45 24.94 -2.31 16.60
N GLN A 46 23.59 -2.29 16.44
CA GLN A 46 22.63 -1.67 17.36
C GLN A 46 22.87 -0.17 17.62
N HIS A 47 23.79 0.46 16.88
CA HIS A 47 24.00 1.90 16.98
C HIS A 47 22.72 2.67 16.64
N VAL A 48 22.35 3.62 17.50
CA VAL A 48 21.16 4.46 17.32
C VAL A 48 21.42 5.47 16.21
N LEU A 49 20.55 5.49 15.19
CA LEU A 49 20.69 6.39 14.05
C LEU A 49 20.48 7.86 14.48
N GLY A 50 21.40 8.70 14.02
CA GLY A 50 21.34 10.15 14.20
C GLY A 50 20.55 10.85 13.10
N ILE A 51 20.31 12.17 13.26
CA ILE A 51 19.63 12.99 12.25
C ILE A 51 20.25 12.85 10.85
N PRO A 52 21.60 12.86 10.67
CA PRO A 52 22.20 12.69 9.34
C PRO A 52 21.94 11.33 8.68
N ASP A 53 21.60 10.32 9.48
CA ASP A 53 21.30 8.97 8.97
C ASP A 53 19.82 8.80 8.60
N LEU A 54 18.99 9.77 9.00
CA LEU A 54 17.54 9.77 8.80
C LEU A 54 17.08 10.67 7.63
N PHE A 55 18.02 11.37 6.95
CA PHE A 55 17.66 12.12 5.74
C PHE A 55 17.22 11.14 4.64
N PRO A 56 15.94 11.23 4.19
CA PRO A 56 15.41 10.26 3.24
C PRO A 56 16.25 10.21 1.96
N VAL A 57 16.49 9.00 1.48
CA VAL A 57 17.26 8.69 0.26
C VAL A 57 18.71 9.17 0.32
N LEU A 58 18.92 10.44 0.69
CA LEU A 58 20.25 11.08 0.68
C LEU A 58 21.23 10.42 1.65
N SER A 59 20.78 10.03 2.84
CA SER A 59 21.64 9.33 3.82
C SER A 59 22.13 7.99 3.29
N TRP A 60 21.25 7.24 2.62
CA TRP A 60 21.59 5.95 2.04
C TRP A 60 22.56 6.10 0.86
N LEU A 61 22.35 7.08 -0.02
CA LEU A 61 23.26 7.38 -1.13
C LEU A 61 24.63 7.84 -0.62
N ALA A 62 24.67 8.77 0.35
CA ALA A 62 25.91 9.28 0.92
C ALA A 62 26.73 8.19 1.63
N SER A 63 26.06 7.23 2.27
CA SER A 63 26.70 6.08 2.92
C SER A 63 26.96 4.91 1.97
N ARG A 64 26.66 5.05 0.67
CA ARG A 64 26.76 4.00 -0.35
C ARG A 64 26.03 2.71 0.05
N GLY A 65 24.87 2.85 0.68
CA GLY A 65 24.06 1.72 1.14
C GLY A 65 24.70 0.92 2.27
N ARG A 66 25.54 1.52 3.10
CA ARG A 66 26.22 0.86 4.23
C ARG A 66 26.04 1.64 5.53
N CYS A 67 26.04 0.94 6.64
CA CYS A 67 26.07 1.57 7.96
C CYS A 67 27.38 2.36 8.14
N ARG A 68 27.31 3.62 8.56
CA ARG A 68 28.49 4.48 8.78
C ARG A 68 29.39 4.01 9.92
N HIS A 69 28.87 3.17 10.84
CA HIS A 69 29.59 2.70 12.02
C HIS A 69 30.21 1.32 11.85
N CYS A 70 29.49 0.38 11.24
CA CYS A 70 29.97 -1.01 11.13
C CYS A 70 30.14 -1.51 9.68
N GLY A 71 29.82 -0.68 8.68
CA GLY A 71 29.99 -1.02 7.26
C GLY A 71 29.00 -2.06 6.72
N THR A 72 28.12 -2.63 7.54
CA THR A 72 27.11 -3.62 7.11
C THR A 72 26.18 -3.03 6.06
N PRO A 73 25.84 -3.79 4.98
CA PRO A 73 24.90 -3.34 3.96
C PRO A 73 23.52 -2.99 4.52
N VAL A 74 22.98 -1.86 4.10
CA VAL A 74 21.61 -1.40 4.41
C VAL A 74 20.73 -1.67 3.18
N SER A 75 19.61 -2.36 3.39
CA SER A 75 18.70 -2.74 2.31
C SER A 75 18.23 -1.54 1.48
N ALA A 76 18.20 -1.70 0.16
CA ALA A 76 17.64 -0.72 -0.77
C ALA A 76 16.11 -0.52 -0.60
N ARG A 77 15.44 -1.37 0.16
CA ARG A 77 14.01 -1.20 0.50
C ARG A 77 13.75 0.11 1.24
N TYR A 78 14.68 0.57 2.10
CA TYR A 78 14.51 1.82 2.85
C TYR A 78 14.35 3.02 1.90
N PRO A 79 15.34 3.36 1.05
CA PRO A 79 15.19 4.47 0.12
C PRO A 79 14.07 4.24 -0.91
N LEU A 80 13.78 2.99 -1.29
CA LEU A 80 12.67 2.69 -2.18
C LEU A 80 11.32 3.01 -1.54
N THR A 81 11.11 2.66 -0.27
CA THR A 81 9.89 2.99 0.46
C THR A 81 9.71 4.51 0.59
N GLU A 82 10.80 5.22 0.88
CA GLU A 82 10.80 6.68 0.96
C GLU A 82 10.41 7.30 -0.39
N LEU A 83 11.00 6.84 -1.49
CA LEU A 83 10.65 7.30 -2.84
C LEU A 83 9.20 6.97 -3.20
N LEU A 84 8.70 5.77 -2.89
CA LEU A 84 7.31 5.38 -3.13
C LEU A 84 6.34 6.29 -2.35
N CYS A 85 6.64 6.59 -1.08
CA CYS A 85 5.81 7.49 -0.28
C CYS A 85 5.86 8.93 -0.80
N GLY A 86 7.03 9.43 -1.21
CA GLY A 86 7.18 10.75 -1.84
C GLY A 86 6.42 10.84 -3.15
N ALA A 87 6.57 9.84 -4.02
CA ALA A 87 5.85 9.76 -5.29
C ALA A 87 4.34 9.66 -5.08
N TRP A 88 3.87 8.86 -4.14
CA TRP A 88 2.45 8.76 -3.81
C TRP A 88 1.88 10.10 -3.32
N ALA A 89 2.55 10.76 -2.38
CA ALA A 89 2.11 12.06 -1.88
C ALA A 89 1.96 13.08 -3.01
N TRP A 90 2.93 13.13 -3.93
CA TRP A 90 2.88 14.01 -5.08
C TRP A 90 1.77 13.63 -6.06
N LEU A 91 1.64 12.35 -6.44
CA LEU A 91 0.62 11.88 -7.39
C LEU A 91 -0.80 12.09 -6.87
N ALA A 92 -1.04 11.79 -5.58
CA ALA A 92 -2.33 12.03 -4.96
C ALA A 92 -2.68 13.53 -4.93
N TRP A 93 -1.70 14.37 -4.59
CA TRP A 93 -1.86 15.82 -4.66
C TRP A 93 -2.10 16.32 -6.09
N ALA A 94 -1.35 15.83 -7.06
CA ALA A 94 -1.51 16.21 -8.46
C ALA A 94 -2.90 15.84 -9.02
N LYS A 95 -3.48 14.72 -8.53
CA LYS A 95 -4.84 14.29 -8.91
C LYS A 95 -5.94 15.12 -8.25
N MET A 96 -5.85 15.37 -6.96
CA MET A 96 -6.98 15.90 -6.19
C MET A 96 -6.78 17.32 -5.62
N GLY A 97 -5.56 17.85 -5.67
CA GLY A 97 -5.21 19.13 -5.05
C GLY A 97 -5.14 19.04 -3.51
N LEU A 98 -5.01 20.20 -2.86
CA LEU A 98 -5.07 20.31 -1.38
C LEU A 98 -6.53 20.45 -0.90
N VAL A 99 -7.34 19.43 -1.12
CA VAL A 99 -8.70 19.34 -0.55
C VAL A 99 -8.64 18.75 0.87
N PRO A 100 -9.68 18.94 1.72
CA PRO A 100 -9.68 18.45 3.11
C PRO A 100 -9.45 16.94 3.24
N SER A 101 -9.83 16.13 2.26
CA SER A 101 -9.60 14.68 2.23
C SER A 101 -8.18 14.28 1.83
N TYR A 102 -7.38 15.19 1.23
CA TYR A 102 -6.03 14.87 0.74
C TYR A 102 -5.11 14.26 1.82
N PRO A 103 -4.97 14.81 3.06
CA PRO A 103 -4.10 14.22 4.07
C PRO A 103 -4.49 12.79 4.43
N LEU A 104 -5.79 12.48 4.46
CA LEU A 104 -6.30 11.14 4.74
C LEU A 104 -5.95 10.17 3.62
N VAL A 105 -6.11 10.59 2.36
CA VAL A 105 -5.74 9.79 1.18
C VAL A 105 -4.22 9.59 1.12
N ALA A 106 -3.42 10.60 1.46
CA ALA A 106 -1.97 10.45 1.54
C ALA A 106 -1.57 9.39 2.57
N VAL A 107 -2.11 9.46 3.79
CA VAL A 107 -1.87 8.45 4.85
C VAL A 107 -2.38 7.07 4.44
N TRP A 108 -3.56 6.98 3.83
CA TRP A 108 -4.10 5.72 3.31
C TRP A 108 -3.12 5.02 2.35
N GLY A 109 -2.51 5.74 1.41
CA GLY A 109 -1.52 5.16 0.51
C GLY A 109 -0.21 4.77 1.22
N PHE A 110 0.22 5.51 2.24
CA PHE A 110 1.37 5.12 3.07
C PHE A 110 1.10 3.79 3.79
N LEU A 111 -0.12 3.57 4.29
CA LEU A 111 -0.51 2.30 4.90
C LEU A 111 -0.56 1.16 3.87
N LEU A 112 -1.00 1.42 2.64
CA LEU A 112 -0.94 0.43 1.55
C LEU A 112 0.50 0.03 1.22
N ILE A 113 1.44 0.98 1.19
CA ILE A 113 2.86 0.70 0.98
C ILE A 113 3.43 -0.15 2.14
N ALA A 114 3.02 0.13 3.38
CA ALA A 114 3.40 -0.71 4.52
C ALA A 114 2.87 -2.13 4.38
N LEU A 115 1.57 -2.29 4.05
CA LEU A 115 0.92 -3.59 3.87
C LEU A 115 1.54 -4.38 2.72
N LEU A 116 1.94 -3.72 1.61
CA LEU A 116 2.66 -4.34 0.51
C LEU A 116 3.95 -5.03 1.01
N TRP A 117 4.76 -4.34 1.80
CA TRP A 117 6.01 -4.91 2.32
C TRP A 117 5.76 -6.01 3.34
N ILE A 118 4.76 -5.84 4.21
CA ILE A 118 4.42 -6.84 5.22
C ILE A 118 3.91 -8.12 4.55
N ASP A 119 3.02 -8.00 3.58
CA ASP A 119 2.46 -9.14 2.88
C ASP A 119 3.51 -9.87 2.03
N LEU A 120 4.42 -9.12 1.39
CA LEU A 120 5.52 -9.69 0.62
C LEU A 120 6.46 -10.56 1.48
N ASP A 121 6.72 -10.15 2.73
CA ASP A 121 7.68 -10.84 3.60
C ASP A 121 7.02 -11.90 4.50
N PHE A 122 5.79 -11.67 4.96
CA PHE A 122 5.14 -12.47 6.00
C PHE A 122 3.81 -13.08 5.58
N GLN A 123 3.28 -12.71 4.39
CA GLN A 123 1.93 -13.08 3.94
C GLN A 123 0.86 -12.77 5.01
N LEU A 124 0.99 -11.61 5.63
CA LEU A 124 0.17 -11.13 6.74
C LEU A 124 -0.33 -9.71 6.46
N LEU A 125 -1.60 -9.48 6.74
CA LEU A 125 -2.22 -8.15 6.68
C LEU A 125 -2.74 -7.78 8.08
N PRO A 126 -1.91 -7.09 8.91
CA PRO A 126 -2.22 -6.86 10.32
C PRO A 126 -3.43 -5.96 10.53
N ASP A 127 -4.29 -6.35 11.47
CA ASP A 127 -5.51 -5.62 11.82
C ASP A 127 -5.20 -4.21 12.35
N VAL A 128 -4.07 -4.05 13.03
CA VAL A 128 -3.58 -2.75 13.55
C VAL A 128 -3.31 -1.73 12.43
N ILE A 129 -3.22 -2.16 11.18
CA ILE A 129 -3.06 -1.29 10.00
C ILE A 129 -4.36 -1.26 9.18
N THR A 130 -4.98 -2.41 8.91
CA THR A 130 -6.16 -2.49 8.03
C THR A 130 -7.38 -1.82 8.62
N PHE A 131 -7.65 -1.95 9.92
CA PHE A 131 -8.80 -1.27 10.55
C PHE A 131 -8.65 0.25 10.60
N PRO A 132 -7.54 0.82 11.12
CA PRO A 132 -7.34 2.27 11.04
C PRO A 132 -7.34 2.78 9.60
N GLY A 133 -6.75 2.04 8.66
CA GLY A 133 -6.76 2.38 7.24
C GLY A 133 -8.18 2.43 6.65
N THR A 134 -9.07 1.52 7.06
CA THR A 134 -10.49 1.54 6.68
C THR A 134 -11.21 2.77 7.25
N LEU A 135 -10.97 3.09 8.53
CA LEU A 135 -11.54 4.29 9.16
C LEU A 135 -11.06 5.58 8.48
N ILE A 136 -9.78 5.65 8.14
CA ILE A 136 -9.21 6.77 7.37
C ILE A 136 -9.88 6.87 6.00
N GLY A 137 -10.10 5.74 5.32
CA GLY A 137 -10.82 5.68 4.04
C GLY A 137 -12.26 6.19 4.14
N ILE A 138 -13.00 5.76 5.18
CA ILE A 138 -14.36 6.25 5.45
C ILE A 138 -14.33 7.76 5.71
N ALA A 139 -13.41 8.24 6.55
CA ALA A 139 -13.29 9.67 6.85
C ALA A 139 -12.96 10.48 5.59
N ALA A 140 -12.07 9.99 4.72
CA ALA A 140 -11.76 10.62 3.45
C ALA A 140 -12.99 10.69 2.53
N ALA A 141 -13.80 9.64 2.47
CA ALA A 141 -15.04 9.63 1.70
C ALA A 141 -16.07 10.61 2.26
N LEU A 142 -16.20 10.73 3.58
CA LEU A 142 -17.11 11.69 4.22
C LEU A 142 -16.73 13.15 3.90
N LEU A 143 -15.46 13.44 3.73
CA LEU A 143 -14.96 14.76 3.32
C LEU A 143 -15.00 14.98 1.79
N GLY A 144 -15.48 14.00 1.03
CA GLY A 144 -15.54 14.05 -0.44
C GLY A 144 -16.83 13.44 -0.99
N PRO A 145 -16.80 12.23 -1.58
CA PRO A 145 -17.95 11.64 -2.30
C PRO A 145 -19.10 11.17 -1.39
N GLY A 146 -18.89 11.09 -0.07
CA GLY A 146 -19.92 10.79 0.92
C GLY A 146 -19.99 9.33 1.39
N ALA A 147 -20.78 9.08 2.43
CA ALA A 147 -20.89 7.78 3.10
C ALA A 147 -21.35 6.64 2.17
N ARG A 148 -22.27 6.93 1.24
CA ARG A 148 -22.75 5.92 0.28
C ARG A 148 -21.62 5.38 -0.59
N HIS A 149 -20.73 6.24 -1.03
CA HIS A 149 -19.54 5.86 -1.82
C HIS A 149 -18.68 4.85 -1.05
N ALA A 150 -18.33 5.16 0.21
CA ALA A 150 -17.54 4.25 1.06
C ALA A 150 -18.27 2.92 1.28
N MET A 151 -19.56 2.97 1.61
CA MET A 151 -20.36 1.77 1.86
C MET A 151 -20.43 0.85 0.63
N PHE A 152 -20.75 1.38 -0.54
CA PHE A 152 -20.79 0.58 -1.78
C PHE A 152 -19.42 0.07 -2.16
N GLY A 153 -18.35 0.85 -1.92
CA GLY A 153 -16.99 0.41 -2.17
C GLY A 153 -16.56 -0.74 -1.27
N MET A 154 -16.83 -0.65 0.01
CA MET A 154 -16.56 -1.75 0.95
C MET A 154 -17.37 -2.99 0.62
N LEU A 155 -18.65 -2.85 0.31
CA LEU A 155 -19.50 -3.97 -0.09
C LEU A 155 -19.02 -4.62 -1.39
N ALA A 156 -18.68 -3.84 -2.40
CA ALA A 156 -18.17 -4.36 -3.66
C ALA A 156 -16.80 -5.03 -3.51
N GLY A 157 -15.86 -4.41 -2.80
CA GLY A 157 -14.51 -4.93 -2.60
C GLY A 157 -14.48 -6.10 -1.63
N ALA A 158 -14.78 -5.85 -0.36
CA ALA A 158 -14.71 -6.86 0.68
C ALA A 158 -15.80 -7.92 0.53
N GLY A 159 -17.02 -7.53 0.13
CA GLY A 159 -18.11 -8.48 -0.10
C GLY A 159 -17.81 -9.46 -1.22
N LEU A 160 -17.24 -9.00 -2.35
CA LEU A 160 -16.83 -9.89 -3.44
C LEU A 160 -15.75 -10.88 -2.99
N LEU A 161 -14.67 -10.38 -2.35
CA LEU A 161 -13.59 -11.26 -1.90
C LEU A 161 -14.06 -12.24 -0.83
N TRP A 162 -14.91 -11.80 0.09
CA TRP A 162 -15.53 -12.69 1.08
C TRP A 162 -16.40 -13.75 0.43
N LEU A 163 -17.23 -13.38 -0.55
CA LEU A 163 -18.08 -14.33 -1.29
C LEU A 163 -17.23 -15.37 -2.02
N VAL A 164 -16.15 -14.95 -2.69
CA VAL A 164 -15.22 -15.86 -3.39
C VAL A 164 -14.54 -16.79 -2.38
N ALA A 165 -14.06 -16.28 -1.25
CA ALA A 165 -13.44 -17.06 -0.19
C ALA A 165 -14.38 -18.12 0.38
N GLU A 166 -15.62 -17.72 0.71
CA GLU A 166 -16.65 -18.59 1.27
C GLU A 166 -17.09 -19.68 0.28
N LEU A 167 -17.29 -19.31 -0.99
CA LEU A 167 -17.68 -20.26 -2.03
C LEU A 167 -16.57 -21.29 -2.29
N TYR A 168 -15.31 -20.83 -2.36
CA TYR A 168 -14.16 -21.71 -2.51
C TYR A 168 -14.02 -22.67 -1.34
N PHE A 169 -14.17 -22.18 -0.11
CA PHE A 169 -14.14 -23.01 1.10
C PHE A 169 -15.26 -24.05 1.11
N ARG A 170 -16.50 -23.70 0.72
CA ARG A 170 -17.61 -24.65 0.64
C ARG A 170 -17.37 -25.76 -0.35
N ILE A 171 -16.76 -25.44 -1.52
CA ILE A 171 -16.51 -26.41 -2.59
C ILE A 171 -15.28 -27.28 -2.29
N ARG A 172 -14.18 -26.66 -1.87
CA ARG A 172 -12.87 -27.33 -1.74
C ARG A 172 -12.53 -27.75 -0.33
N LYS A 173 -13.21 -27.24 0.69
CA LYS A 173 -12.94 -27.46 2.12
C LYS A 173 -11.53 -27.03 2.56
N ILE A 174 -10.91 -26.15 1.82
CA ILE A 174 -9.61 -25.51 2.10
C ILE A 174 -9.75 -24.00 1.99
N GLU A 175 -9.04 -23.28 2.84
CA GLU A 175 -8.97 -21.81 2.75
C GLU A 175 -8.15 -21.43 1.52
N GLY A 176 -8.77 -20.74 0.56
CA GLY A 176 -8.13 -20.32 -0.69
C GLY A 176 -7.75 -18.84 -0.69
N LEU A 177 -8.37 -18.03 0.17
CA LEU A 177 -8.13 -16.60 0.28
C LEU A 177 -8.04 -16.20 1.75
N GLY A 178 -7.04 -15.41 2.11
CA GLY A 178 -6.84 -14.95 3.48
C GLY A 178 -7.90 -13.93 3.92
N GLY A 179 -8.38 -14.04 5.17
CA GLY A 179 -9.28 -13.03 5.75
C GLY A 179 -8.67 -11.61 5.77
N GLY A 180 -7.35 -11.50 5.72
CA GLY A 180 -6.62 -10.24 5.58
C GLY A 180 -6.91 -9.51 4.27
N ASP A 181 -7.02 -10.24 3.15
CA ASP A 181 -7.33 -9.66 1.83
C ASP A 181 -8.72 -9.04 1.81
N VAL A 182 -9.69 -9.65 2.49
CA VAL A 182 -11.05 -9.10 2.65
C VAL A 182 -11.01 -7.78 3.42
N LYS A 183 -10.22 -7.70 4.49
CA LYS A 183 -10.04 -6.45 5.28
C LYS A 183 -9.33 -5.37 4.47
N LEU A 184 -8.29 -5.74 3.72
CA LEU A 184 -7.63 -4.83 2.79
C LEU A 184 -8.60 -4.33 1.71
N ALA A 185 -9.50 -5.20 1.22
CA ALA A 185 -10.52 -4.80 0.25
C ALA A 185 -11.56 -3.84 0.84
N ALA A 186 -11.92 -3.97 2.11
CA ALA A 186 -12.71 -2.95 2.80
C ALA A 186 -11.97 -1.61 2.89
N MET A 187 -10.67 -1.65 3.22
CA MET A 187 -9.83 -0.47 3.34
C MET A 187 -9.72 0.31 2.02
N PHE A 188 -9.44 -0.36 0.90
CA PHE A 188 -9.37 0.36 -0.36
C PHE A 188 -10.77 0.68 -0.92
N GLY A 189 -11.76 -0.16 -0.66
CA GLY A 189 -13.14 0.06 -1.08
C GLY A 189 -13.73 1.34 -0.50
N ALA A 190 -13.43 1.66 0.74
CA ALA A 190 -13.89 2.89 1.39
C ALA A 190 -13.45 4.16 0.64
N VAL A 191 -12.25 4.16 0.05
CA VAL A 191 -11.70 5.30 -0.72
C VAL A 191 -12.16 5.27 -2.17
N LEU A 192 -12.14 4.11 -2.81
CA LEU A 192 -12.32 3.96 -4.25
C LEU A 192 -13.80 3.92 -4.70
N GLY A 193 -14.72 3.48 -3.83
CA GLY A 193 -16.11 3.22 -4.20
C GLY A 193 -16.30 1.93 -4.99
N GLY A 194 -17.56 1.61 -5.32
CA GLY A 194 -17.93 0.31 -5.87
C GLY A 194 -17.21 -0.09 -7.17
N PRO A 195 -17.38 0.65 -8.27
CA PRO A 195 -16.80 0.27 -9.57
C PRO A 195 -15.27 0.16 -9.53
N LEU A 196 -14.60 1.11 -8.88
CA LEU A 196 -13.15 1.13 -8.82
C LEU A 196 -12.60 0.01 -7.94
N SER A 197 -13.33 -0.43 -6.90
CA SER A 197 -12.96 -1.60 -6.10
C SER A 197 -12.93 -2.87 -6.94
N LEU A 198 -13.90 -3.04 -7.84
CA LEU A 198 -13.92 -4.19 -8.76
C LEU A 198 -12.76 -4.15 -9.75
N ILE A 199 -12.44 -2.97 -10.29
CA ILE A 199 -11.27 -2.76 -11.17
C ILE A 199 -9.98 -3.13 -10.42
N THR A 200 -9.86 -2.72 -9.16
CA THR A 200 -8.70 -3.05 -8.31
C THR A 200 -8.51 -4.56 -8.17
N ILE A 201 -9.58 -5.28 -7.82
CA ILE A 201 -9.53 -6.73 -7.67
C ILE A 201 -9.18 -7.40 -9.00
N PHE A 202 -9.77 -6.94 -10.11
CA PHE A 202 -9.46 -7.45 -11.44
C PHE A 202 -7.98 -7.24 -11.80
N LEU A 203 -7.42 -6.04 -11.59
CA LEU A 203 -6.01 -5.74 -11.84
C LEU A 203 -5.08 -6.60 -10.98
N ALA A 204 -5.40 -6.78 -9.70
CA ALA A 204 -4.62 -7.62 -8.80
C ALA A 204 -4.66 -9.10 -9.23
N ALA A 205 -5.84 -9.62 -9.58
CA ALA A 205 -6.00 -10.99 -10.05
C ALA A 205 -5.26 -11.22 -11.39
N PHE A 206 -5.37 -10.29 -12.32
CA PHE A 206 -4.64 -10.35 -13.59
C PHE A 206 -3.12 -10.31 -13.38
N GLY A 207 -2.63 -9.38 -12.57
CA GLY A 207 -1.21 -9.29 -12.21
C GLY A 207 -0.71 -10.54 -11.50
N GLY A 208 -1.50 -11.10 -10.59
CA GLY A 208 -1.21 -12.35 -9.88
C GLY A 208 -1.13 -13.55 -10.81
N SER A 209 -2.07 -13.65 -11.75
CA SER A 209 -2.08 -14.71 -12.75
C SER A 209 -0.86 -14.63 -13.68
N ALA A 210 -0.50 -13.43 -14.11
CA ALA A 210 0.70 -13.19 -14.92
C ALA A 210 1.99 -13.54 -14.14
N TRP A 211 2.07 -13.13 -12.86
CA TRP A 211 3.21 -13.49 -12.00
C TRP A 211 3.29 -15.00 -11.77
N ALA A 212 2.18 -15.67 -11.46
CA ALA A 212 2.12 -17.11 -11.32
C ALA A 212 2.60 -17.82 -12.59
N ALA A 213 2.14 -17.40 -13.76
CA ALA A 213 2.55 -17.97 -15.05
C ALA A 213 4.07 -17.86 -15.27
N VAL A 214 4.67 -16.72 -14.93
CA VAL A 214 6.13 -16.53 -15.02
C VAL A 214 6.88 -17.42 -14.04
N LEU A 215 6.40 -17.60 -12.81
CA LEU A 215 7.05 -18.48 -11.83
C LEU A 215 6.96 -19.94 -12.23
N LEU A 216 5.80 -20.39 -12.74
CA LEU A 216 5.59 -21.75 -13.25
C LEU A 216 6.48 -22.03 -14.47
N SER A 217 6.56 -21.11 -15.44
CA SER A 217 7.41 -21.27 -16.62
C SER A 217 8.91 -21.35 -16.30
N ARG A 218 9.33 -20.76 -15.16
CA ARG A 218 10.71 -20.82 -14.66
C ARG A 218 10.97 -22.00 -13.72
N GLY A 219 10.00 -22.86 -13.46
CA GLY A 219 10.11 -23.98 -12.51
C GLY A 219 10.35 -23.54 -11.05
N LYS A 220 10.03 -22.28 -10.70
CA LYS A 220 10.24 -21.73 -9.37
C LYS A 220 9.02 -21.83 -8.45
N ALA A 221 7.89 -22.27 -8.96
CA ALA A 221 6.67 -22.53 -8.21
C ALA A 221 5.98 -23.77 -8.75
N ASP A 222 5.23 -24.43 -7.89
CA ASP A 222 4.23 -25.44 -8.26
C ASP A 222 2.83 -24.82 -8.12
N GLY A 223 1.80 -25.48 -8.65
CA GLY A 223 0.42 -24.97 -8.57
C GLY A 223 -0.16 -24.86 -7.15
N LYS A 224 0.64 -25.17 -6.11
CA LYS A 224 0.28 -25.09 -4.69
C LYS A 224 1.03 -23.98 -3.95
N THR A 225 1.98 -23.32 -4.62
CA THR A 225 2.76 -22.25 -3.99
C THR A 225 1.86 -21.04 -3.68
N PRO A 226 1.67 -20.65 -2.42
CA PRO A 226 0.83 -19.52 -2.06
C PRO A 226 1.47 -18.22 -2.56
N LEU A 227 0.68 -17.43 -3.29
CA LEU A 227 1.10 -16.09 -3.71
C LEU A 227 0.56 -15.04 -2.75
N PRO A 228 1.38 -14.08 -2.32
CA PRO A 228 0.90 -13.00 -1.45
C PRO A 228 -0.04 -12.08 -2.24
N PHE A 229 -1.35 -12.25 -2.07
CA PHE A 229 -2.35 -11.52 -2.86
C PHE A 229 -2.45 -10.04 -2.43
N GLY A 230 -2.26 -9.74 -1.15
CA GLY A 230 -2.21 -8.38 -0.64
C GLY A 230 -1.09 -7.54 -1.27
N THR A 231 0.05 -8.18 -1.59
CA THR A 231 1.17 -7.54 -2.33
C THR A 231 0.75 -7.04 -3.72
N LEU A 232 -0.28 -7.62 -4.31
CA LEU A 232 -0.83 -7.21 -5.60
C LEU A 232 -2.00 -6.25 -5.43
N LEU A 233 -2.86 -6.47 -4.42
CA LEU A 233 -4.01 -5.62 -4.14
C LEU A 233 -3.60 -4.20 -3.77
N ALA A 234 -2.57 -4.02 -2.95
CA ALA A 234 -2.14 -2.71 -2.49
C ALA A 234 -1.69 -1.79 -3.64
N PRO A 235 -0.75 -2.16 -4.52
CA PRO A 235 -0.39 -1.33 -5.67
C PRO A 235 -1.53 -1.20 -6.68
N ALA A 236 -2.34 -2.25 -6.90
CA ALA A 236 -3.52 -2.15 -7.76
C ALA A 236 -4.50 -1.09 -7.26
N ALA A 237 -4.74 -1.00 -5.94
CA ALA A 237 -5.57 0.05 -5.36
C ALA A 237 -5.01 1.45 -5.59
N MET A 238 -3.69 1.63 -5.46
CA MET A 238 -3.02 2.91 -5.74
C MET A 238 -3.12 3.30 -7.22
N VAL A 239 -2.89 2.35 -8.12
CA VAL A 239 -3.04 2.54 -9.57
C VAL A 239 -4.49 2.88 -9.93
N THR A 240 -5.45 2.15 -9.38
CA THR A 240 -6.87 2.41 -9.61
C THR A 240 -7.29 3.77 -9.05
N PHE A 241 -6.78 4.18 -7.90
CA PHE A 241 -7.02 5.53 -7.39
C PHE A 241 -6.57 6.59 -8.39
N LEU A 242 -5.42 6.43 -9.01
CA LEU A 242 -4.85 7.44 -9.93
C LEU A 242 -5.56 7.46 -11.30
N TRP A 243 -5.82 6.31 -11.87
CA TRP A 243 -6.26 6.19 -13.28
C TRP A 243 -7.58 5.44 -13.46
N GLY A 244 -8.18 4.90 -12.41
CA GLY A 244 -9.38 4.08 -12.48
C GLY A 244 -10.59 4.80 -13.07
N ASP A 245 -10.74 6.11 -12.79
CA ASP A 245 -11.83 6.91 -13.38
C ASP A 245 -11.73 6.97 -14.91
N ALA A 246 -10.51 7.13 -15.44
CA ALA A 246 -10.27 7.12 -16.89
C ALA A 246 -10.56 5.74 -17.50
N ALA A 247 -10.13 4.67 -16.85
CA ALA A 247 -10.41 3.30 -17.28
C ALA A 247 -11.92 2.99 -17.25
N TYR A 248 -12.60 3.40 -16.19
CA TYR A 248 -14.04 3.22 -16.05
C TYR A 248 -14.83 4.02 -17.10
N SER A 249 -14.47 5.27 -17.34
CA SER A 249 -15.14 6.12 -18.34
C SER A 249 -14.90 5.62 -19.76
N TRP A 250 -13.69 5.13 -20.06
CA TRP A 250 -13.38 4.48 -21.33
C TRP A 250 -14.25 3.24 -21.55
N TYR A 251 -14.32 2.35 -20.54
CA TYR A 251 -15.13 1.13 -20.61
C TYR A 251 -16.61 1.45 -20.83
N THR A 252 -17.18 2.36 -20.05
CA THR A 252 -18.61 2.72 -20.18
C THR A 252 -18.91 3.44 -21.49
N GLY A 253 -17.91 4.13 -22.08
CA GLY A 253 -18.02 4.77 -23.39
C GLY A 253 -18.15 3.80 -24.56
N LEU A 254 -17.69 2.54 -24.40
CA LEU A 254 -17.81 1.50 -25.43
C LEU A 254 -19.27 1.03 -25.65
N PHE A 255 -20.16 1.31 -24.68
CA PHE A 255 -21.58 0.86 -24.69
C PHE A 255 -22.55 2.02 -24.92
N ARG A 256 -22.06 3.20 -25.25
CA ARG A 256 -22.85 4.36 -25.66
C ARG A 256 -22.72 4.62 -27.14
#